data_0aa4bc66c7a838d28522d9d1450b1426
#
_entry.id   0aa4bc66c7a838d28522d9d1450b1426
#
_cell.length_a   1.000
_cell.length_b   1.000
_cell.length_c   1.000
_cell.angle_alpha   90.00
_cell.angle_beta   90.00
_cell.angle_gamma   90.00
#
_symmetry.space_group_name_H-M   'P 1'
#
loop_
_entity.id
_entity.type
_entity.pdbx_description
1 polymer ?
#
loop_
_entity_poly.entity_id
_entity_poly.type
_entity_poly.pdbx_seq_one_letter_code
_entity_poly.pdbx_strand_id
1 'polypeptide(L)'
;LYAGITDILRRTSPGAAALEGVFFSRNLKTTLILGEARGVVIAACAAAGVPIFEYPPRSVKQAVAGFGGAEKDQVRRMLMKRLGLAEEPQEDAGDALALALCHLQRNQGHAALAAEPI
;
A
#
# COMPACT_ATOMS: atom_id res chain seq x y z
N LEU A 1 -0.55 -13.13 12.40
CA LEU A 1 -0.31 -12.22 11.25
C LEU A 1 0.89 -12.67 10.41
N TYR A 2 2.01 -12.98 11.04
CA TYR A 2 3.22 -13.39 10.30
C TYR A 2 2.96 -14.63 9.42
N ALA A 3 2.34 -15.65 9.96
CA ALA A 3 2.04 -16.88 9.22
C ALA A 3 1.08 -16.62 8.05
N GLY A 4 0.08 -15.77 8.24
CA GLY A 4 -0.87 -15.41 7.19
C GLY A 4 -0.21 -14.65 6.06
N ILE A 5 0.62 -13.67 6.38
CA ILE A 5 1.37 -12.90 5.37
C ILE A 5 2.35 -13.81 4.62
N THR A 6 3.08 -14.66 5.35
CA THR A 6 4.02 -15.61 4.75
C THR A 6 3.31 -16.54 3.76
N ASP A 7 2.12 -17.03 4.12
CA ASP A 7 1.33 -17.89 3.25
C ASP A 7 0.91 -17.16 1.96
N ILE A 8 0.44 -15.92 2.08
CA ILE A 8 0.06 -15.11 0.92
C ILE A 8 1.26 -14.87 0.01
N LEU A 9 2.41 -14.51 0.58
CA LEU A 9 3.63 -14.27 -0.19
C LEU A 9 4.07 -15.53 -0.95
N ARG A 10 3.96 -16.69 -0.32
CA ARG A 10 4.33 -17.95 -0.96
C ARG A 10 3.37 -18.30 -2.10
N ARG A 11 2.06 -18.10 -1.90
CA ARG A 11 1.05 -18.45 -2.91
C ARG A 11 1.06 -17.51 -4.10
N THR A 12 1.37 -16.24 -3.91
CA THR A 12 1.30 -15.21 -4.96
C THR A 12 2.66 -14.86 -5.56
N SER A 13 3.76 -15.13 -4.86
CA SER A 13 5.13 -14.84 -5.30
C SER A 13 5.26 -13.43 -5.88
N PRO A 14 4.89 -12.37 -5.13
CA PRO A 14 4.94 -11.01 -5.67
C PRO A 14 6.39 -10.54 -5.84
N GLY A 15 6.60 -9.65 -6.81
CA GLY A 15 7.89 -9.01 -7.02
C GLY A 15 8.18 -7.86 -6.06
N ALA A 16 7.14 -7.32 -5.40
CA ALA A 16 7.28 -6.20 -4.48
C ALA A 16 6.07 -6.11 -3.56
N ALA A 17 6.24 -5.42 -2.44
CA ALA A 17 5.16 -5.08 -1.53
C ALA A 17 5.12 -3.56 -1.35
N ALA A 18 3.93 -3.01 -1.34
CA ALA A 18 3.71 -1.59 -1.08
C ALA A 18 3.09 -1.44 0.31
N LEU A 19 3.67 -0.57 1.12
CA LEU A 19 3.26 -0.35 2.49
C LEU A 19 2.93 1.13 2.69
N GLU A 20 1.86 1.40 3.46
CA GLU A 20 1.52 2.78 3.81
C GLU A 20 2.57 3.37 4.74
N GLY A 21 2.88 4.64 4.53
CA GLY A 21 3.86 5.35 5.34
C GLY A 21 3.42 5.49 6.79
N VAL A 22 4.40 5.71 7.65
CA VAL A 22 4.15 5.87 9.09
C VAL A 22 3.32 7.13 9.35
N PHE A 23 2.28 6.98 10.17
CA PHE A 23 1.52 8.12 10.68
C PHE A 23 1.30 7.93 12.17
N PHE A 24 1.06 9.05 12.86
CA PHE A 24 0.81 9.02 14.29
C PHE A 24 -0.69 9.15 14.55
N SER A 25 -1.23 8.23 15.33
CA SER A 25 -2.57 8.33 15.87
C SER A 25 -2.53 9.14 17.16
N ARG A 26 -3.62 9.85 17.48
CA ARG A 26 -3.78 10.50 18.78
C ARG A 26 -3.83 9.49 19.93
N ASN A 27 -4.20 8.25 19.61
CA ASN A 27 -4.26 7.16 20.58
C ASN A 27 -2.94 6.40 20.54
N LEU A 28 -2.17 6.48 21.62
CA LEU A 28 -0.87 5.83 21.73
C LEU A 28 -0.98 4.30 21.56
N LYS A 29 -2.00 3.70 22.13
CA LYS A 29 -2.21 2.25 22.01
C LYS A 29 -2.41 1.83 20.55
N THR A 30 -3.21 2.59 19.80
CA THR A 30 -3.43 2.34 18.37
C THR A 30 -2.13 2.49 17.59
N THR A 31 -1.33 3.51 17.89
CA THR A 31 -0.02 3.72 17.25
C THR A 31 0.90 2.54 17.49
N LEU A 32 0.95 2.03 18.72
CA LEU A 32 1.79 0.88 19.06
C LEU A 32 1.35 -0.40 18.33
N ILE A 33 0.05 -0.65 18.27
CA ILE A 33 -0.49 -1.84 17.59
C ILE A 33 -0.18 -1.78 16.09
N LEU A 34 -0.35 -0.62 15.46
CA LEU A 34 -0.03 -0.43 14.05
C LEU A 34 1.46 -0.62 13.78
N GLY A 35 2.31 -0.10 14.68
CA GLY A 35 3.76 -0.28 14.58
C GLY A 35 4.18 -1.75 14.69
N GLU A 36 3.56 -2.49 15.60
CA GLU A 36 3.81 -3.93 15.76
C GLU A 36 3.40 -4.69 14.48
N ALA A 37 2.21 -4.43 13.96
CA ALA A 37 1.72 -5.07 12.74
C ALA A 37 2.62 -4.74 11.55
N ARG A 38 3.04 -3.49 11.42
CA ARG A 38 3.96 -3.03 10.39
C ARG A 38 5.29 -3.80 10.45
N GLY A 39 5.85 -3.94 11.64
CA GLY A 39 7.10 -4.68 11.84
C GLY A 39 6.98 -6.15 11.43
N VAL A 40 5.86 -6.78 11.73
CA VAL A 40 5.60 -8.17 11.35
C VAL A 40 5.53 -8.33 9.83
N VAL A 41 4.84 -7.41 9.14
CA VAL A 41 4.74 -7.44 7.67
C VAL A 41 6.11 -7.26 7.03
N ILE A 42 6.91 -6.31 7.53
CA ILE A 42 8.27 -6.07 7.03
C ILE A 42 9.13 -7.32 7.22
N ALA A 43 9.07 -7.93 8.40
CA ALA A 43 9.84 -9.14 8.68
C ALA A 43 9.45 -10.30 7.76
N ALA A 44 8.15 -10.51 7.53
CA ALA A 44 7.67 -11.56 6.64
C ALA A 44 8.15 -11.35 5.20
N CYS A 45 8.06 -10.12 4.70
CA CYS A 45 8.52 -9.79 3.35
C CYS A 45 10.04 -9.96 3.24
N ALA A 46 10.80 -9.52 4.23
CA ALA A 46 12.25 -9.67 4.24
C ALA A 46 12.65 -11.15 4.21
N ALA A 47 11.98 -11.98 5.01
CA ALA A 47 12.23 -13.41 5.04
C ALA A 47 11.92 -14.10 3.70
N ALA A 48 10.94 -13.59 2.97
CA ALA A 48 10.54 -14.10 1.66
C ALA A 48 11.36 -13.51 0.51
N GLY A 49 12.25 -12.56 0.79
CA GLY A 49 13.04 -11.89 -0.25
C GLY A 49 12.24 -10.90 -1.09
N VAL A 50 11.12 -10.41 -0.58
CA VAL A 50 10.26 -9.46 -1.27
C VAL A 50 10.62 -8.03 -0.86
N PRO A 51 11.07 -7.18 -1.79
CA PRO A 51 11.38 -5.78 -1.46
C PRO A 51 10.11 -5.01 -1.11
N ILE A 52 10.22 -4.09 -0.15
CA ILE A 52 9.12 -3.29 0.35
C ILE A 52 9.33 -1.84 -0.02
N PHE A 53 8.30 -1.20 -0.53
CA PHE A 53 8.29 0.22 -0.88
C PHE A 53 7.23 0.91 -0.03
N GLU A 54 7.55 2.09 0.50
CA GLU A 54 6.68 2.83 1.39
C GLU A 54 6.16 4.09 0.71
N TYR A 55 4.87 4.35 0.85
CA TYR A 55 4.23 5.52 0.25
C TYR A 55 3.39 6.25 1.27
N PRO A 56 3.57 7.57 1.44
CA PRO A 56 2.70 8.35 2.30
C PRO A 56 1.30 8.48 1.67
N PRO A 57 0.25 8.70 2.49
CA PRO A 57 -1.13 8.80 1.99
C PRO A 57 -1.30 9.83 0.88
N ARG A 58 -0.60 10.96 0.96
CA ARG A 58 -0.66 12.01 -0.07
C ARG A 58 -0.21 11.49 -1.43
N SER A 59 0.85 10.69 -1.46
CA SER A 59 1.36 10.11 -2.71
C SER A 59 0.37 9.13 -3.32
N VAL A 60 -0.30 8.34 -2.48
CA VAL A 60 -1.33 7.41 -2.95
C VAL A 60 -2.50 8.17 -3.57
N LYS A 61 -2.98 9.21 -2.90
CA LYS A 61 -4.07 10.04 -3.42
C LYS A 61 -3.70 10.69 -4.75
N GLN A 62 -2.50 11.20 -4.85
CA GLN A 62 -2.01 11.82 -6.08
C GLN A 62 -1.92 10.80 -7.22
N ALA A 63 -1.43 9.60 -6.95
CA ALA A 63 -1.29 8.56 -7.95
C ALA A 63 -2.65 8.09 -8.48
N VAL A 64 -3.63 7.92 -7.60
CA VAL A 64 -4.95 7.39 -7.97
C VAL A 64 -5.88 8.47 -8.52
N ALA A 65 -5.98 9.60 -7.84
CA ALA A 65 -6.96 10.65 -8.16
C ALA A 65 -6.36 11.86 -8.90
N GLY A 66 -5.05 11.96 -8.99
CA GLY A 66 -4.36 13.03 -9.71
C GLY A 66 -3.94 14.21 -8.84
N PHE A 67 -4.33 14.27 -7.56
CA PHE A 67 -3.86 15.32 -6.65
C PHE A 67 -3.87 14.83 -5.20
N GLY A 68 -2.90 15.35 -4.43
CA GLY A 68 -2.64 14.85 -3.07
C GLY A 68 -3.68 15.25 -2.03
N GLY A 69 -4.54 16.22 -2.34
CA GLY A 69 -5.64 16.66 -1.49
C GLY A 69 -6.97 15.97 -1.78
N ALA A 70 -6.98 14.93 -2.60
CA ALA A 70 -8.21 14.24 -2.97
C ALA A 70 -8.91 13.64 -1.76
N GLU A 71 -10.23 13.73 -1.74
CA GLU A 71 -11.04 13.12 -0.68
C GLU A 71 -11.17 11.62 -0.91
N LYS A 72 -11.50 10.91 0.15
CA LYS A 72 -11.59 9.45 0.15
C LYS A 72 -12.55 8.93 -0.92
N ASP A 73 -13.69 9.58 -1.11
CA ASP A 73 -14.68 9.19 -2.12
C ASP A 73 -14.15 9.36 -3.54
N GLN A 74 -13.37 10.41 -3.78
CA GLN A 74 -12.75 10.64 -5.08
C GLN A 74 -11.72 9.58 -5.41
N VAL A 75 -10.89 9.23 -4.42
CA VAL A 75 -9.88 8.18 -4.57
C VAL A 75 -10.55 6.85 -4.89
N ARG A 76 -11.60 6.49 -4.15
CA ARG A 76 -12.33 5.24 -4.35
C ARG A 76 -12.96 5.16 -5.72
N ARG A 77 -13.64 6.22 -6.16
CA ARG A 77 -14.27 6.25 -7.48
C ARG A 77 -13.25 6.10 -8.62
N MET A 78 -12.13 6.80 -8.50
CA MET A 78 -11.07 6.70 -9.50
C MET A 78 -10.41 5.32 -9.49
N LEU A 79 -10.23 4.74 -8.31
CA LEU A 79 -9.68 3.40 -8.19
C LEU A 79 -10.56 2.38 -8.91
N MET A 80 -11.87 2.41 -8.64
CA MET A 80 -12.83 1.52 -9.28
C MET A 80 -12.83 1.67 -10.80
N LYS A 81 -12.77 2.90 -11.27
CA LYS A 81 -12.74 3.19 -12.71
C LYS A 81 -11.47 2.68 -13.36
N ARG A 82 -10.32 2.91 -12.74
CA ARG A 82 -9.02 2.53 -13.30
C ARG A 82 -8.80 1.02 -13.31
N LEU A 83 -9.35 0.32 -12.32
CA LEU A 83 -9.22 -1.13 -12.21
C LEU A 83 -10.40 -1.88 -12.83
N GLY A 84 -11.40 -1.17 -13.33
CA GLY A 84 -12.57 -1.80 -13.94
C GLY A 84 -13.38 -2.63 -12.96
N LEU A 85 -13.49 -2.19 -11.70
CA LEU A 85 -14.21 -2.94 -10.68
C LEU A 85 -15.72 -2.76 -10.83
N ALA A 86 -16.46 -3.87 -10.86
CA ALA A 86 -17.92 -3.86 -10.93
C ALA A 86 -18.55 -3.52 -9.59
N GLU A 87 -17.91 -3.89 -8.50
CA GLU A 87 -18.38 -3.68 -7.14
C GLU A 87 -17.34 -2.91 -6.34
N GLU A 88 -17.82 -2.15 -5.36
CA GLU A 88 -16.95 -1.42 -4.46
C GLU A 88 -16.24 -2.40 -3.52
N PRO A 89 -14.89 -2.37 -3.44
CA PRO A 89 -14.18 -3.23 -2.51
C PRO A 89 -14.42 -2.80 -1.06
N GLN A 90 -14.22 -3.71 -0.13
CA GLN A 90 -14.19 -3.41 1.29
C GLN A 90 -13.10 -2.35 1.54
N GLU A 91 -13.28 -1.48 2.54
CA GLU A 91 -12.43 -0.30 2.76
C GLU A 91 -10.93 -0.64 2.81
N ASP A 92 -10.55 -1.61 3.63
CA ASP A 92 -9.13 -1.98 3.77
C ASP A 92 -8.56 -2.58 2.49
N ALA A 93 -9.36 -3.38 1.78
CA ALA A 93 -8.96 -3.92 0.50
C ALA A 93 -8.79 -2.81 -0.55
N GLY A 94 -9.67 -1.82 -0.54
CA GLY A 94 -9.56 -0.65 -1.41
C GLY A 94 -8.30 0.15 -1.15
N ASP A 95 -7.96 0.36 0.11
CA ASP A 95 -6.74 1.05 0.51
C ASP A 95 -5.49 0.30 0.02
N ALA A 96 -5.49 -1.03 0.14
CA ALA A 96 -4.39 -1.86 -0.34
C ALA A 96 -4.25 -1.81 -1.87
N LEU A 97 -5.37 -1.85 -2.60
CA LEU A 97 -5.36 -1.72 -4.05
C LEU A 97 -4.82 -0.37 -4.50
N ALA A 98 -5.17 0.70 -3.79
CA ALA A 98 -4.67 2.05 -4.07
C ALA A 98 -3.15 2.13 -3.89
N LEU A 99 -2.62 1.51 -2.83
CA LEU A 99 -1.18 1.42 -2.60
C LEU A 99 -0.47 0.67 -3.73
N ALA A 100 -1.04 -0.46 -4.14
CA ALA A 100 -0.48 -1.26 -5.23
C ALA A 100 -0.45 -0.47 -6.53
N LEU A 101 -1.54 0.24 -6.86
CA LEU A 101 -1.62 1.07 -8.05
C LEU A 101 -0.59 2.21 -7.99
N CYS A 102 -0.42 2.84 -6.84
CA CYS A 102 0.58 3.88 -6.63
C CYS A 102 1.98 3.36 -6.93
N HIS A 103 2.31 2.19 -6.40
CA HIS A 103 3.62 1.56 -6.63
C HIS A 103 3.84 1.26 -8.11
N LEU A 104 2.88 0.63 -8.76
CA LEU A 104 2.99 0.28 -10.18
C LEU A 104 3.16 1.53 -11.05
N GLN A 105 2.40 2.57 -10.77
CA GLN A 105 2.47 3.81 -11.52
C GLN A 105 3.81 4.51 -11.35
N ARG A 106 4.37 4.52 -10.14
CA ARG A 106 5.67 5.13 -9.86
C ARG A 106 6.82 4.39 -10.54
N ASN A 107 6.71 3.08 -10.68
CA ASN A 107 7.76 2.27 -11.30
C ASN A 107 7.64 2.17 -12.81
N GLN A 108 6.57 2.67 -13.41
CA GLN A 108 6.41 2.77 -14.86
C GLN A 108 6.88 4.11 -15.42
N GLY A 109 7.22 5.07 -14.55
CA GLY A 109 7.70 6.38 -14.96
C GLY A 109 9.20 6.37 -15.26
N HIS A 110 9.80 7.58 -15.35
CA HIS A 110 11.24 7.72 -15.48
C HIS A 110 11.95 7.10 -14.27
N ALA A 111 13.11 6.47 -14.52
CA ALA A 111 13.89 5.84 -13.46
C ALA A 111 14.20 6.79 -12.30
N ALA A 112 14.36 8.08 -12.58
CA ALA A 112 14.61 9.10 -11.56
C ALA A 112 13.46 9.29 -10.57
N LEU A 113 12.24 8.86 -10.94
CA LEU A 113 11.03 8.97 -10.10
C LEU A 113 10.67 7.65 -9.43
N ALA A 114 11.40 6.58 -9.74
CA ALA A 114 11.15 5.27 -9.12
C ALA A 114 11.45 5.33 -7.62
N ALA A 115 10.60 4.71 -6.81
CA ALA A 115 10.82 4.61 -5.39
C ALA A 115 11.94 3.62 -5.09
N GLU A 116 12.68 3.88 -4.00
CA GLU A 116 13.69 2.94 -3.51
C GLU A 116 13.06 2.03 -2.46
N PRO A 117 13.47 0.76 -2.37
CA PRO A 117 12.96 -0.13 -1.32
C PRO A 117 13.44 0.31 0.06
N ILE A 118 12.64 -0.04 1.03
CA ILE A 118 12.97 0.21 2.45
C ILE A 118 14.25 -0.52 2.82
#